data_1c844a5d2a4cd0343a79e7c9123f9b63
#
_entry.id   1c844a5d2a4cd0343a79e7c9123f9b63
#
_cell.length_a   1.000
_cell.length_b   1.000
_cell.length_c   1.000
_cell.angle_alpha   90.00
_cell.angle_beta   90.00
_cell.angle_gamma   90.00
#
_symmetry.space_group_name_H-M   'P 1'
#
loop_
_entity.id
_entity.type
_entity.pdbx_description
1 polymer ?
#
loop_
_entity_poly.entity_id
_entity_poly.type
_entity_poly.pdbx_seq_one_letter_code
_entity_poly.pdbx_strand_id
1 'polypeptide(L)'
;IEQGQFELTAFLTMVVKIVLFFVAVIFTGFKTAKYLKKALKNKGFTFALIVALSLGLLAEQLGMHMIIGAFLAGLFIRQEVLDKKVFDKIEDRIYGLSYSFLGPIFFTSLAFKLDLSAIFSKPKTLIFICLAAIFGKFFGASMGAYIQKISFKKAVIIGLAMNSRGAIDLVIASIGLEK
;
A
#
# COMPACT_ATOMS: atom_id res chain seq x y z
N ILE A 1 -14.28 -25.50 10.27
CA ILE A 1 -14.43 -25.25 8.80
C ILE A 1 -15.92 -25.03 8.60
N GLU A 2 -16.40 -23.82 8.89
CA GLU A 2 -17.76 -23.41 8.58
C GLU A 2 -17.82 -22.95 7.14
N GLN A 3 -18.73 -23.53 6.40
CA GLN A 3 -19.02 -23.29 5.00
C GLN A 3 -19.26 -21.80 4.79
N GLY A 4 -18.41 -21.18 3.97
CA GLY A 4 -18.55 -19.80 3.57
C GLY A 4 -19.81 -19.58 2.75
N GLN A 5 -20.93 -19.35 3.43
CA GLN A 5 -22.05 -18.67 2.81
C GLN A 5 -21.59 -17.24 2.56
N PHE A 6 -21.47 -16.88 1.31
CA PHE A 6 -21.18 -15.53 0.86
C PHE A 6 -22.38 -14.66 1.26
N GLU A 7 -22.36 -14.13 2.49
CA GLU A 7 -23.39 -13.20 2.94
C GLU A 7 -23.24 -11.90 2.17
N LEU A 8 -24.03 -11.77 1.11
CA LEU A 8 -24.10 -10.57 0.29
C LEU A 8 -24.28 -9.30 1.13
N THR A 9 -25.02 -9.41 2.22
CA THR A 9 -25.24 -8.33 3.20
C THR A 9 -23.96 -7.91 3.90
N ALA A 10 -23.13 -8.86 4.35
CA ALA A 10 -21.84 -8.56 4.98
C ALA A 10 -20.87 -7.93 3.99
N PHE A 11 -20.82 -8.44 2.76
CA PHE A 11 -20.02 -7.87 1.68
C PHE A 11 -20.44 -6.44 1.33
N LEU A 12 -21.74 -6.19 1.13
CA LEU A 12 -22.28 -4.86 0.85
C LEU A 12 -21.99 -3.89 1.99
N THR A 13 -22.15 -4.31 3.24
CA THR A 13 -21.83 -3.49 4.42
C THR A 13 -20.37 -3.11 4.46
N MET A 14 -19.46 -4.05 4.14
CA MET A 14 -18.02 -3.78 4.06
C MET A 14 -17.71 -2.76 2.95
N VAL A 15 -18.27 -2.92 1.76
CA VAL A 15 -18.08 -1.99 0.64
C VAL A 15 -18.58 -0.59 1.01
N VAL A 16 -19.76 -0.48 1.62
CA VAL A 16 -20.33 0.80 2.06
C VAL A 16 -19.42 1.47 3.10
N LYS A 17 -18.92 0.73 4.09
CA LYS A 17 -17.97 1.27 5.09
C LYS A 17 -16.70 1.81 4.43
N ILE A 18 -16.13 1.07 3.47
CA ILE A 18 -14.94 1.48 2.72
C ILE A 18 -15.22 2.78 1.98
N VAL A 19 -16.30 2.84 1.20
CA VAL A 19 -16.68 4.03 0.43
C VAL A 19 -16.90 5.23 1.34
N LEU A 20 -17.65 5.05 2.43
CA LEU A 20 -17.89 6.12 3.40
C LEU A 20 -16.60 6.61 4.05
N PHE A 21 -15.67 5.71 4.39
CA PHE A 21 -14.37 6.07 4.94
C PHE A 21 -13.57 6.93 3.95
N PHE A 22 -13.46 6.49 2.69
CA PHE A 22 -12.75 7.27 1.66
C PHE A 22 -13.39 8.64 1.45
N VAL A 23 -14.70 8.71 1.31
CA VAL A 23 -15.43 9.97 1.14
C VAL A 23 -15.22 10.89 2.35
N ALA A 24 -15.37 10.37 3.57
CA ALA A 24 -15.19 11.14 4.79
C ALA A 24 -13.76 11.67 4.93
N VAL A 25 -12.74 10.84 4.68
CA VAL A 25 -11.34 11.23 4.77
C VAL A 25 -10.99 12.27 3.71
N ILE A 26 -11.43 12.06 2.46
CA ILE A 26 -11.19 13.00 1.36
C ILE A 26 -11.88 14.34 1.65
N PHE A 27 -13.16 14.33 2.01
CA PHE A 27 -13.93 15.55 2.31
C PHE A 27 -13.34 16.31 3.50
N THR A 28 -13.01 15.60 4.59
CA THR A 28 -12.40 16.19 5.78
C THR A 28 -11.01 16.75 5.46
N GLY A 29 -10.21 16.02 4.68
CA GLY A 29 -8.88 16.43 4.26
C GLY A 29 -8.90 17.72 3.46
N PHE A 30 -9.80 17.86 2.48
CA PHE A 30 -9.98 19.11 1.73
C PHE A 30 -10.42 20.28 2.62
N LYS A 31 -11.37 20.06 3.51
CA LYS A 31 -11.87 21.09 4.42
C LYS A 31 -10.84 21.54 5.45
N THR A 32 -9.99 20.61 5.91
CA THR A 32 -8.98 20.88 6.94
C THR A 32 -7.61 21.25 6.37
N ALA A 33 -7.41 21.22 5.06
CA ALA A 33 -6.13 21.50 4.40
C ALA A 33 -5.46 22.80 4.87
N LYS A 34 -6.24 23.86 5.11
CA LYS A 34 -5.75 25.14 5.61
C LYS A 34 -5.20 25.06 7.04
N TYR A 35 -5.86 24.31 7.93
CA TYR A 35 -5.43 24.08 9.30
C TYR A 35 -4.23 23.12 9.33
N LEU A 36 -4.25 22.12 8.46
CA LEU A 36 -3.16 21.17 8.26
C LEU A 36 -1.86 21.88 7.89
N LYS A 37 -1.91 22.82 6.95
CA LYS A 37 -0.76 23.66 6.54
C LYS A 37 -0.16 24.42 7.73
N LYS A 38 -0.99 25.00 8.60
CA LYS A 38 -0.54 25.73 9.79
C LYS A 38 0.11 24.79 10.83
N ALA A 39 -0.49 23.63 11.08
CA ALA A 39 0.03 22.64 12.04
C ALA A 39 1.35 22.02 11.57
N LEU A 40 1.45 21.69 10.28
CA LEU A 40 2.64 21.08 9.67
C LEU A 40 3.84 22.05 9.63
N LYS A 41 3.63 23.35 9.61
CA LYS A 41 4.71 24.35 9.57
C LYS A 41 5.63 24.28 10.80
N ASN A 42 5.08 24.02 11.98
CA ASN A 42 5.84 24.05 13.24
C ASN A 42 6.38 22.68 13.67
N LYS A 43 5.58 21.62 13.54
CA LYS A 43 5.92 20.24 13.96
C LYS A 43 5.57 19.21 12.87
N GLY A 44 5.94 19.49 11.63
CA GLY A 44 5.47 18.79 10.46
C GLY A 44 5.61 17.28 10.52
N PHE A 45 6.76 16.75 10.88
CA PHE A 45 7.00 15.31 10.97
C PHE A 45 6.10 14.63 12.02
N THR A 46 6.11 15.15 13.24
CA THR A 46 5.32 14.57 14.34
C THR A 46 3.82 14.61 14.04
N PHE A 47 3.36 15.72 13.46
CA PHE A 47 1.95 15.87 13.09
C PHE A 47 1.57 14.93 11.94
N ALA A 48 2.44 14.80 10.93
CA ALA A 48 2.25 13.86 9.82
C ALA A 48 2.13 12.41 10.32
N LEU A 49 3.00 12.03 11.25
CA LEU A 49 2.99 10.70 11.86
C LEU A 49 1.71 10.45 12.68
N ILE A 50 1.29 11.43 13.48
CA ILE A 50 0.03 11.33 14.25
C ILE A 50 -1.16 11.16 13.30
N VAL A 51 -1.26 11.95 12.24
CA VAL A 51 -2.35 11.83 11.25
C VAL A 51 -2.33 10.47 10.57
N ALA A 52 -1.15 9.98 10.16
CA ALA A 52 -1.01 8.68 9.53
C ALA A 52 -1.44 7.53 10.45
N LEU A 53 -1.00 7.55 11.70
CA LEU A 53 -1.37 6.55 12.70
C LEU A 53 -2.86 6.62 13.05
N SER A 54 -3.41 7.83 13.24
CA SER A 54 -4.83 8.00 13.56
C SER A 54 -5.74 7.51 12.45
N LEU A 55 -5.45 7.85 11.19
CA LEU A 55 -6.21 7.35 10.05
C LEU A 55 -5.98 5.85 9.82
N GLY A 56 -4.79 5.34 10.12
CA GLY A 56 -4.50 3.91 10.11
C GLY A 56 -5.38 3.14 11.11
N LEU A 57 -5.41 3.58 12.37
CA LEU A 57 -6.24 2.97 13.41
C LEU A 57 -7.74 3.06 13.10
N LEU A 58 -8.20 4.19 12.54
CA LEU A 58 -9.60 4.34 12.11
C LEU A 58 -9.94 3.37 10.98
N ALA A 59 -9.05 3.18 10.01
CA ALA A 59 -9.23 2.20 8.94
C ALA A 59 -9.36 0.78 9.52
N GLU A 60 -8.50 0.42 10.47
CA GLU A 60 -8.51 -0.90 11.11
C GLU A 60 -9.80 -1.17 11.88
N GLN A 61 -10.32 -0.19 12.63
CA GLN A 61 -11.62 -0.30 13.31
C GLN A 61 -12.80 -0.51 12.35
N LEU A 62 -12.67 -0.07 11.11
CA LEU A 62 -13.67 -0.27 10.06
C LEU A 62 -13.50 -1.60 9.31
N GLY A 63 -12.54 -2.44 9.71
CA GLY A 63 -12.24 -3.73 9.09
C GLY A 63 -11.36 -3.63 7.84
N MET A 64 -10.72 -2.47 7.63
CA MET A 64 -9.70 -2.28 6.61
C MET A 64 -8.31 -2.42 7.24
N HIS A 65 -7.29 -2.65 6.41
CA HIS A 65 -5.92 -2.66 6.91
C HIS A 65 -5.42 -1.23 7.19
N MET A 66 -4.70 -1.03 8.30
CA MET A 66 -4.20 0.29 8.72
C MET A 66 -3.31 0.99 7.66
N ILE A 67 -2.68 0.22 6.77
CA ILE A 67 -1.88 0.75 5.66
C ILE A 67 -2.71 1.68 4.76
N ILE A 68 -3.98 1.36 4.53
CA ILE A 68 -4.88 2.17 3.69
C ILE A 68 -5.10 3.55 4.32
N GLY A 69 -5.34 3.59 5.63
CA GLY A 69 -5.49 4.85 6.36
C GLY A 69 -4.22 5.69 6.35
N ALA A 70 -3.07 5.07 6.60
CA ALA A 70 -1.76 5.73 6.56
C ALA A 70 -1.42 6.24 5.15
N PHE A 71 -1.74 5.48 4.10
CA PHE A 71 -1.59 5.90 2.71
C PHE A 71 -2.44 7.14 2.39
N LEU A 72 -3.71 7.15 2.80
CA LEU A 72 -4.58 8.31 2.61
C LEU A 72 -4.05 9.55 3.36
N ALA A 73 -3.51 9.38 4.56
CA ALA A 73 -2.84 10.46 5.27
C ALA A 73 -1.69 11.06 4.45
N GLY A 74 -0.87 10.21 3.83
CA GLY A 74 0.22 10.63 2.94
C GLY A 74 -0.26 11.44 1.73
N LEU A 75 -1.42 11.11 1.17
CA LEU A 75 -2.00 11.86 0.05
C LEU A 75 -2.37 13.31 0.40
N PHE A 76 -2.63 13.62 1.66
CA PHE A 76 -2.90 15.00 2.10
C PHE A 76 -1.63 15.80 2.39
N ILE A 77 -0.51 15.11 2.61
CA ILE A 77 0.80 15.72 2.85
C ILE A 77 1.53 15.84 1.52
N ARG A 78 0.99 16.69 0.62
CA ARG A 78 1.52 16.89 -0.73
C ARG A 78 2.32 18.17 -0.84
N GLN A 79 3.24 18.17 -1.81
CA GLN A 79 4.02 19.35 -2.16
C GLN A 79 3.16 20.56 -2.62
N GLU A 80 1.97 20.29 -3.20
CA GLU A 80 1.02 21.35 -3.62
C GLU A 80 0.30 22.01 -2.45
N VAL A 81 0.18 21.30 -1.30
CA VAL A 81 -0.50 21.80 -0.10
C VAL A 81 0.47 22.49 0.85
N LEU A 82 1.72 22.06 0.86
CA LEU A 82 2.76 22.54 1.78
C LEU A 82 3.80 23.39 1.07
N ASP A 83 4.41 24.30 1.82
CA ASP A 83 5.61 24.99 1.33
C ASP A 83 6.72 23.95 1.10
N LYS A 84 7.41 24.03 -0.04
CA LYS A 84 8.42 23.05 -0.47
C LYS A 84 9.42 22.69 0.64
N LYS A 85 9.96 23.70 1.33
CA LYS A 85 10.91 23.51 2.44
C LYS A 85 10.36 22.69 3.61
N VAL A 86 9.05 22.78 3.87
CA VAL A 86 8.39 22.02 4.93
C VAL A 86 8.15 20.59 4.46
N PHE A 87 7.71 20.43 3.24
CA PHE A 87 7.50 19.13 2.61
C PHE A 87 8.81 18.32 2.57
N ASP A 88 9.88 18.88 2.02
CA ASP A 88 11.19 18.23 1.89
C ASP A 88 11.72 17.75 3.27
N LYS A 89 11.53 18.55 4.34
CA LYS A 89 11.91 18.15 5.71
C LYS A 89 11.08 16.98 6.25
N ILE A 90 9.80 16.93 5.94
CA ILE A 90 8.92 15.84 6.36
C ILE A 90 9.28 14.57 5.59
N GLU A 91 9.42 14.68 4.28
CA GLU A 91 9.80 13.60 3.38
C GLU A 91 11.13 12.96 3.79
N ASP A 92 12.17 13.77 3.99
CA ASP A 92 13.49 13.29 4.39
C ASP A 92 13.46 12.52 5.71
N ARG A 93 12.73 13.02 6.72
CA ARG A 93 12.60 12.34 8.00
C ARG A 93 11.78 11.05 7.91
N ILE A 94 10.68 11.05 7.17
CA ILE A 94 9.86 9.84 6.95
C ILE A 94 10.68 8.82 6.17
N TYR A 95 11.39 9.26 5.13
CA TYR A 95 12.26 8.41 4.33
C TYR A 95 13.36 7.78 5.21
N GLY A 96 14.07 8.59 5.99
CA GLY A 96 15.11 8.13 6.91
C GLY A 96 14.57 7.11 7.92
N LEU A 97 13.44 7.39 8.57
CA LEU A 97 12.82 6.46 9.51
C LEU A 97 12.39 5.16 8.83
N SER A 98 11.73 5.27 7.67
CA SER A 98 11.18 4.10 6.97
C SER A 98 12.26 3.20 6.38
N TYR A 99 13.25 3.77 5.71
CA TYR A 99 14.27 2.98 5.01
C TYR A 99 15.46 2.60 5.90
N SER A 100 15.88 3.49 6.82
CA SER A 100 17.06 3.22 7.62
C SER A 100 16.76 2.43 8.90
N PHE A 101 15.53 2.46 9.40
CA PHE A 101 15.18 1.82 10.67
C PHE A 101 14.04 0.80 10.52
N LEU A 102 12.85 1.23 10.09
CA LEU A 102 11.69 0.34 10.04
C LEU A 102 11.78 -0.72 8.95
N GLY A 103 12.35 -0.38 7.80
CA GLY A 103 12.51 -1.30 6.68
C GLY A 103 13.37 -2.52 7.03
N PRO A 104 14.60 -2.35 7.52
CA PRO A 104 15.43 -3.48 7.97
C PRO A 104 14.74 -4.36 9.02
N ILE A 105 14.06 -3.77 10.00
CA ILE A 105 13.30 -4.52 11.01
C ILE A 105 12.17 -5.32 10.37
N PHE A 106 11.42 -4.70 9.48
CA PHE A 106 10.32 -5.35 8.76
C PHE A 106 10.83 -6.55 7.95
N PHE A 107 11.86 -6.37 7.11
CA PHE A 107 12.41 -7.45 6.30
C PHE A 107 13.00 -8.57 7.14
N THR A 108 13.68 -8.23 8.25
CA THR A 108 14.21 -9.23 9.18
C THR A 108 13.09 -10.02 9.85
N SER A 109 12.04 -9.34 10.33
CA SER A 109 10.89 -10.01 10.95
C SER A 109 10.17 -10.95 9.97
N LEU A 110 10.08 -10.55 8.70
CA LEU A 110 9.50 -11.37 7.66
C LEU A 110 10.35 -12.60 7.34
N ALA A 111 11.69 -12.44 7.34
CA ALA A 111 12.60 -13.55 7.10
C ALA A 111 12.45 -14.66 8.17
N PHE A 112 12.18 -14.31 9.42
CA PHE A 112 11.90 -15.30 10.47
C PHE A 112 10.57 -16.05 10.30
N LYS A 113 9.62 -15.49 9.57
CA LYS A 113 8.33 -16.13 9.26
C LYS A 113 8.41 -17.05 8.04
N LEU A 114 9.51 -17.02 7.27
CA LEU A 114 9.65 -17.82 6.07
C LEU A 114 9.93 -19.29 6.42
N ASP A 115 9.02 -20.16 6.00
CA ASP A 115 9.24 -21.59 6.03
C ASP A 115 9.93 -22.07 4.73
N LEU A 116 11.24 -22.19 4.80
CA LEU A 116 12.04 -22.67 3.68
C LEU A 116 11.74 -24.13 3.32
N SER A 117 11.16 -24.91 4.25
CA SER A 117 10.81 -26.31 3.98
C SER A 117 9.70 -26.44 2.93
N ALA A 118 8.82 -25.42 2.84
CA ALA A 118 7.77 -25.36 1.82
C ALA A 118 8.33 -25.35 0.38
N ILE A 119 9.51 -24.78 0.17
CA ILE A 119 10.20 -24.75 -1.13
C ILE A 119 10.54 -26.15 -1.58
N PHE A 120 11.04 -26.99 -0.68
CA PHE A 120 11.45 -28.35 -0.96
C PHE A 120 10.27 -29.33 -0.96
N SER A 121 9.21 -29.05 -0.21
CA SER A 121 8.04 -29.93 -0.09
C SER A 121 7.12 -29.88 -1.32
N LYS A 122 6.98 -28.71 -1.97
CA LYS A 122 6.07 -28.53 -3.10
C LYS A 122 6.69 -27.71 -4.26
N PRO A 123 7.82 -28.14 -4.82
CA PRO A 123 8.57 -27.35 -5.81
C PRO A 123 7.76 -27.10 -7.09
N LYS A 124 6.96 -28.06 -7.55
CA LYS A 124 6.12 -27.90 -8.75
C LYS A 124 5.08 -26.81 -8.58
N THR A 125 4.41 -26.77 -7.44
CA THR A 125 3.40 -25.74 -7.12
C THR A 125 4.06 -24.36 -7.04
N LEU A 126 5.23 -24.28 -6.39
CA LEU A 126 5.97 -23.03 -6.29
C LEU A 126 6.38 -22.49 -7.66
N ILE A 127 6.95 -23.34 -8.52
CA ILE A 127 7.34 -22.96 -9.88
C ILE A 127 6.12 -22.48 -10.67
N PHE A 128 5.00 -23.20 -10.59
CA PHE A 128 3.77 -22.80 -11.27
C PHE A 128 3.26 -21.43 -10.82
N ILE A 129 3.22 -21.17 -9.51
CA ILE A 129 2.79 -19.87 -8.96
C ILE A 129 3.75 -18.77 -9.41
N CYS A 130 5.07 -18.99 -9.35
CA CYS A 130 6.05 -18.02 -9.80
C CYS A 130 5.89 -17.70 -11.29
N LEU A 131 5.75 -18.70 -12.13
CA LEU A 131 5.54 -18.50 -13.56
C LEU A 131 4.22 -17.75 -13.84
N ALA A 132 3.12 -18.20 -13.24
CA ALA A 132 1.82 -17.53 -13.39
C ALA A 132 1.87 -16.07 -12.97
N ALA A 133 2.56 -15.77 -11.88
CA ALA A 133 2.70 -14.42 -11.38
C ALA A 133 3.61 -13.53 -12.26
N ILE A 134 4.69 -14.09 -12.83
CA ILE A 134 5.58 -13.39 -13.76
C ILE A 134 4.85 -13.10 -15.06
N PHE A 135 4.27 -14.14 -15.67
CA PHE A 135 3.57 -14.01 -16.93
C PHE A 135 2.32 -13.14 -16.82
N GLY A 136 1.55 -13.26 -15.74
CA GLY A 136 0.35 -12.45 -15.51
C GLY A 136 0.67 -10.94 -15.47
N LYS A 137 1.69 -10.54 -14.69
CA LYS A 137 2.13 -9.12 -14.63
C LYS A 137 2.70 -8.65 -15.99
N PHE A 138 3.55 -9.46 -16.60
CA PHE A 138 4.18 -9.13 -17.88
C PHE A 138 3.13 -8.90 -18.98
N PHE A 139 2.27 -9.88 -19.21
CA PHE A 139 1.25 -9.80 -20.25
C PHE A 139 0.21 -8.73 -19.94
N GLY A 140 -0.25 -8.64 -18.70
CA GLY A 140 -1.23 -7.62 -18.30
C GLY A 140 -0.73 -6.19 -18.52
N ALA A 141 0.50 -5.89 -18.07
CA ALA A 141 1.08 -4.56 -18.24
C ALA A 141 1.44 -4.26 -19.69
N SER A 142 2.03 -5.21 -20.42
CA SER A 142 2.36 -5.05 -21.84
C SER A 142 1.12 -4.84 -22.69
N MET A 143 0.07 -5.64 -22.47
CA MET A 143 -1.19 -5.54 -23.18
C MET A 143 -1.92 -4.23 -22.88
N GLY A 144 -1.97 -3.83 -21.60
CA GLY A 144 -2.54 -2.54 -21.20
C GLY A 144 -1.85 -1.37 -21.88
N ALA A 145 -0.51 -1.38 -21.93
CA ALA A 145 0.27 -0.36 -22.61
C ALA A 145 0.04 -0.35 -24.14
N TYR A 146 -0.07 -1.54 -24.74
CA TYR A 146 -0.33 -1.69 -26.18
C TYR A 146 -1.71 -1.17 -26.58
N ILE A 147 -2.75 -1.44 -25.78
CA ILE A 147 -4.12 -0.93 -25.98
C ILE A 147 -4.14 0.61 -25.96
N GLN A 148 -3.27 1.24 -25.17
CA GLN A 148 -3.08 2.70 -25.12
C GLN A 148 -2.27 3.26 -26.31
N LYS A 149 -2.10 2.46 -27.39
CA LYS A 149 -1.38 2.85 -28.60
C LYS A 149 0.14 3.14 -28.38
N ILE A 150 0.71 2.63 -27.31
CA ILE A 150 2.15 2.67 -27.10
C ILE A 150 2.80 1.65 -28.04
N SER A 151 3.94 2.00 -28.64
CA SER A 151 4.63 1.11 -29.56
C SER A 151 4.99 -0.22 -28.89
N PHE A 152 4.90 -1.33 -29.62
CA PHE A 152 5.13 -2.69 -29.10
C PHE A 152 6.42 -2.84 -28.29
N LYS A 153 7.54 -2.28 -28.78
CA LYS A 153 8.82 -2.30 -28.06
C LYS A 153 8.71 -1.64 -26.68
N LYS A 154 8.08 -0.46 -26.58
CA LYS A 154 7.90 0.25 -25.32
C LYS A 154 6.90 -0.49 -24.40
N ALA A 155 5.85 -1.09 -24.95
CA ALA A 155 4.89 -1.89 -24.20
C ALA A 155 5.56 -3.10 -23.53
N VAL A 156 6.44 -3.80 -24.25
CA VAL A 156 7.25 -4.92 -23.71
C VAL A 156 8.18 -4.44 -22.59
N ILE A 157 8.85 -3.31 -22.77
CA ILE A 157 9.72 -2.72 -21.73
C ILE A 157 8.91 -2.39 -20.47
N ILE A 158 7.71 -1.82 -20.62
CA ILE A 158 6.81 -1.52 -19.51
C ILE A 158 6.41 -2.81 -18.79
N GLY A 159 6.05 -3.87 -19.52
CA GLY A 159 5.72 -5.17 -18.94
C GLY A 159 6.86 -5.79 -18.14
N LEU A 160 8.10 -5.70 -18.67
CA LEU A 160 9.30 -6.17 -17.96
C LEU A 160 9.58 -5.33 -16.71
N ALA A 161 9.47 -4.00 -16.80
CA ALA A 161 9.70 -3.10 -15.68
C ALA A 161 8.68 -3.31 -14.55
N MET A 162 7.41 -3.57 -14.89
CA MET A 162 6.34 -3.83 -13.93
C MET A 162 6.45 -5.20 -13.26
N ASN A 163 7.33 -6.07 -13.74
CA ASN A 163 7.55 -7.38 -13.13
C ASN A 163 8.50 -7.34 -11.92
N SER A 164 9.09 -6.18 -11.63
CA SER A 164 9.85 -6.00 -10.39
C SER A 164 8.92 -6.18 -9.18
N ARG A 165 9.34 -7.02 -8.22
CA ARG A 165 8.61 -7.31 -6.99
C ARG A 165 9.33 -6.62 -5.84
N GLY A 166 8.60 -5.81 -5.09
CA GLY A 166 9.16 -5.03 -4.00
C GLY A 166 8.48 -5.29 -2.66
N ALA A 167 8.74 -4.40 -1.71
CA ALA A 167 8.23 -4.46 -0.35
C ALA A 167 6.70 -4.61 -0.27
N ILE A 168 5.96 -4.05 -1.23
CA ILE A 168 4.48 -4.10 -1.23
C ILE A 168 3.97 -5.54 -1.36
N ASP A 169 4.56 -6.35 -2.24
CA ASP A 169 4.16 -7.76 -2.40
C ASP A 169 4.42 -8.55 -1.10
N LEU A 170 5.50 -8.24 -0.38
CA LEU A 170 5.83 -8.85 0.91
C LEU A 170 4.88 -8.40 2.02
N VAL A 171 4.49 -7.14 2.04
CA VAL A 171 3.47 -6.62 2.97
C VAL A 171 2.13 -7.34 2.75
N ILE A 172 1.69 -7.49 1.51
CA ILE A 172 0.45 -8.21 1.18
C ILE A 172 0.54 -9.68 1.63
N ALA A 173 1.68 -10.32 1.41
CA ALA A 173 1.91 -11.69 1.85
C ALA A 173 1.88 -11.82 3.39
N SER A 174 2.47 -10.87 4.13
CA SER A 174 2.43 -10.88 5.59
C SER A 174 1.01 -10.74 6.15
N ILE A 175 0.18 -9.90 5.54
CA ILE A 175 -1.24 -9.75 5.90
C ILE A 175 -2.01 -11.05 5.68
N GLY A 176 -1.70 -11.77 4.60
CA GLY A 176 -2.31 -13.08 4.30
C GLY A 176 -1.93 -14.19 5.28
N LEU A 177 -0.77 -14.07 5.94
CA LEU A 177 -0.32 -15.02 6.96
C LEU A 177 -0.94 -14.77 8.36
N GLU A 178 -1.46 -13.57 8.60
CA GLU A 178 -2.07 -13.18 9.88
C GLU A 178 -3.57 -13.52 9.99
N LYS A 179 -4.17 -14.00 8.91
CA LYS A 179 -5.57 -14.49 8.82
C LYS A 179 -5.63 -16.00 8.72
#